data_5cdb828913e57b4a540e0e3f5768aeba
#
_entry.id   5cdb828913e57b4a540e0e3f5768aeba
#
_cell.length_a   1.000
_cell.length_b   1.000
_cell.length_c   1.000
_cell.angle_alpha   90.00
_cell.angle_beta   90.00
_cell.angle_gamma   90.00
#
_symmetry.space_group_name_H-M   'P 1'
#
loop_
_entity.id
_entity.type
_entity.pdbx_description
1 polymer ?
#
loop_
_entity_poly.entity_id
_entity_poly.type
_entity_poly.pdbx_seq_one_letter_code
_entity_poly.pdbx_strand_id
1 'polypeptide(L)'
;MEQAFSRTELLLGSSALERLAASRVAVFGIGGVGGYVCEALARTGVGHLDLIDSDTVAVSNINRQIIATTKTVGQYKTDAMEARILDINPAAKITKHNCFFLPETAADFPFNQYDYVVDAVDTMSAKLALVTHCHAADVPIICAMGAGNKLDPTGFQVADLAKTKMDPLARVMRRELKKRGIHHLKVVYSEEPPIPTADAGQADPDHPGHRNTPGSVAFVPSVMGLILAGEVIKDLIKAEK
;
A
#
# COMPACT_ATOMS: atom_id res chain seq x y z
N MET A 1 25.05 0.03 11.51
CA MET A 1 23.81 0.33 10.76
C MET A 1 23.80 1.73 10.16
N GLU A 2 24.53 2.70 10.72
CA GLU A 2 24.64 4.08 10.15
C GLU A 2 25.03 4.10 8.66
N GLN A 3 25.79 3.11 8.19
CA GLN A 3 26.19 3.05 6.77
C GLN A 3 25.08 2.56 5.81
N ALA A 4 24.03 1.87 6.27
CA ALA A 4 22.99 1.33 5.40
C ALA A 4 22.16 2.44 4.71
N PHE A 5 21.99 3.56 5.38
CA PHE A 5 21.20 4.70 4.88
C PHE A 5 22.06 5.90 4.44
N SER A 6 23.38 5.74 4.37
CA SER A 6 24.30 6.85 4.04
C SER A 6 23.99 7.54 2.71
N ARG A 7 23.59 6.79 1.68
CA ARG A 7 23.18 7.39 0.39
C ARG A 7 21.84 8.11 0.47
N THR A 8 20.92 7.64 1.31
CA THR A 8 19.66 8.32 1.60
C THR A 8 19.95 9.62 2.35
N GLU A 9 20.86 9.59 3.31
CA GLU A 9 21.30 10.76 4.07
C GLU A 9 21.93 11.84 3.18
N LEU A 10 22.78 11.46 2.22
CA LEU A 10 23.35 12.41 1.25
C LEU A 10 22.28 13.15 0.45
N LEU A 11 21.14 12.51 0.20
CA LEU A 11 20.05 13.10 -0.61
C LEU A 11 19.06 13.89 0.25
N LEU A 12 18.70 13.36 1.41
CA LEU A 12 17.61 13.90 2.25
C LEU A 12 18.11 14.70 3.47
N GLY A 13 19.34 14.47 3.90
CA GLY A 13 19.93 15.01 5.12
C GLY A 13 19.61 14.21 6.38
N SER A 14 20.43 14.37 7.43
CA SER A 14 20.30 13.63 8.70
C SER A 14 18.96 13.90 9.41
N SER A 15 18.53 15.17 9.45
CA SER A 15 17.24 15.57 10.05
C SER A 15 16.03 14.85 9.42
N ALA A 16 16.06 14.59 8.10
CA ALA A 16 15.01 13.81 7.44
C ALA A 16 15.06 12.33 7.86
N LEU A 17 16.25 11.74 7.98
CA LEU A 17 16.40 10.36 8.46
C LEU A 17 15.92 10.21 9.91
N GLU A 18 16.21 11.16 10.78
CA GLU A 18 15.70 11.16 12.16
C GLU A 18 14.16 11.19 12.19
N ARG A 19 13.53 12.03 11.35
CA ARG A 19 12.07 12.04 11.22
C ARG A 19 11.52 10.72 10.71
N LEU A 20 12.10 10.13 9.68
CA LEU A 20 11.67 8.83 9.16
C LEU A 20 11.84 7.73 10.20
N ALA A 21 12.95 7.72 10.93
CA ALA A 21 13.20 6.75 12.01
C ALA A 21 12.20 6.88 13.18
N ALA A 22 11.67 8.07 13.41
CA ALA A 22 10.63 8.32 14.42
C ALA A 22 9.21 8.06 13.92
N SER A 23 9.00 7.96 12.59
CA SER A 23 7.67 7.86 11.98
C SER A 23 7.09 6.45 12.08
N ARG A 24 5.76 6.38 12.29
CA ARG A 24 4.95 5.18 12.28
C ARG A 24 3.98 5.19 11.09
N VAL A 25 4.16 4.25 10.17
CA VAL A 25 3.35 4.12 8.95
C VAL A 25 2.56 2.82 8.98
N ALA A 26 1.25 2.90 8.78
CA ALA A 26 0.39 1.72 8.63
C ALA A 26 0.17 1.40 7.14
N VAL A 27 0.41 0.15 6.74
CA VAL A 27 0.21 -0.34 5.38
C VAL A 27 -0.89 -1.39 5.40
N PHE A 28 -2.01 -1.06 4.81
CA PHE A 28 -3.16 -1.94 4.68
C PHE A 28 -3.12 -2.65 3.32
N GLY A 29 -2.99 -3.97 3.36
CA GLY A 29 -2.78 -4.84 2.20
C GLY A 29 -1.30 -5.04 1.85
N ILE A 30 -0.76 -6.25 2.07
CA ILE A 30 0.65 -6.63 1.82
C ILE A 30 0.76 -7.50 0.55
N GLY A 31 0.06 -7.07 -0.48
CA GLY A 31 0.05 -7.74 -1.78
C GLY A 31 1.11 -7.20 -2.75
N GLY A 32 0.78 -7.23 -4.05
CA GLY A 32 1.67 -6.77 -5.13
C GLY A 32 2.02 -5.29 -5.09
N VAL A 33 1.18 -4.45 -4.49
CA VAL A 33 1.43 -3.01 -4.29
C VAL A 33 2.04 -2.78 -2.91
N GLY A 34 1.33 -3.17 -1.84
CA GLY A 34 1.74 -2.86 -0.47
C GLY A 34 3.04 -3.51 -0.04
N GLY A 35 3.38 -4.69 -0.58
CA GLY A 35 4.68 -5.32 -0.34
C GLY A 35 5.85 -4.43 -0.81
N TYR A 36 5.73 -3.79 -1.98
CA TYR A 36 6.75 -2.84 -2.46
C TYR A 36 6.72 -1.50 -1.74
N VAL A 37 5.56 -1.10 -1.20
CA VAL A 37 5.51 0.04 -0.27
C VAL A 37 6.36 -0.25 0.96
N CYS A 38 6.12 -1.38 1.64
CA CYS A 38 6.88 -1.79 2.83
C CYS A 38 8.38 -1.89 2.56
N GLU A 39 8.76 -2.50 1.42
CA GLU A 39 10.16 -2.60 0.97
C GLU A 39 10.83 -1.23 0.89
N ALA A 40 10.19 -0.27 0.21
CA ALA A 40 10.76 1.05 0.01
C ALA A 40 10.82 1.86 1.30
N LEU A 41 9.79 1.78 2.15
CA LEU A 41 9.77 2.45 3.46
C LEU A 41 10.89 1.92 4.37
N ALA A 42 11.06 0.59 4.43
CA ALA A 42 12.15 -0.04 5.20
C ALA A 42 13.53 0.40 4.71
N ARG A 43 13.76 0.42 3.38
CA ARG A 43 15.02 0.84 2.74
C ARG A 43 15.30 2.33 2.86
N THR A 44 14.30 3.13 3.20
CA THR A 44 14.48 4.59 3.41
C THR A 44 14.58 4.94 4.90
N GLY A 45 14.48 3.95 5.80
CA GLY A 45 14.73 4.13 7.23
C GLY A 45 13.49 4.48 8.05
N VAL A 46 12.26 4.22 7.57
CA VAL A 46 11.06 4.35 8.39
C VAL A 46 11.16 3.42 9.59
N GLY A 47 10.97 3.97 10.80
CA GLY A 47 11.29 3.27 12.03
C GLY A 47 10.18 2.40 12.58
N HIS A 48 8.91 2.62 12.23
CA HIS A 48 7.81 1.77 12.67
C HIS A 48 6.82 1.50 11.52
N LEU A 49 6.53 0.23 11.28
CA LEU A 49 5.58 -0.22 10.28
C LEU A 49 4.51 -1.10 10.93
N ASP A 50 3.26 -0.71 10.74
CA ASP A 50 2.12 -1.59 11.02
C ASP A 50 1.74 -2.29 9.72
N LEU A 51 1.73 -3.62 9.73
CA LEU A 51 1.45 -4.47 8.59
C LEU A 51 0.08 -5.12 8.76
N ILE A 52 -0.87 -4.82 7.87
CA ILE A 52 -2.25 -5.30 7.98
C ILE A 52 -2.59 -6.12 6.73
N ASP A 53 -2.74 -7.44 6.90
CA ASP A 53 -3.18 -8.37 5.85
C ASP A 53 -3.65 -9.67 6.51
N SER A 54 -4.71 -10.29 6.00
CA SER A 54 -5.26 -11.55 6.53
C SER A 54 -4.71 -12.78 5.85
N ASP A 55 -4.11 -12.62 4.67
CA ASP A 55 -3.80 -13.72 3.78
C ASP A 55 -2.48 -14.41 4.12
N THR A 56 -2.38 -15.64 3.66
CA THR A 56 -1.10 -16.34 3.51
C THR A 56 -0.56 -16.17 2.09
N VAL A 57 0.73 -16.38 1.93
CA VAL A 57 1.39 -16.38 0.62
C VAL A 57 0.93 -17.58 -0.18
N ALA A 58 0.33 -17.34 -1.34
CA ALA A 58 -0.08 -18.37 -2.30
C ALA A 58 0.93 -18.50 -3.46
N VAL A 59 0.94 -19.66 -4.13
CA VAL A 59 1.80 -19.90 -5.30
C VAL A 59 1.53 -18.89 -6.42
N SER A 60 0.25 -18.53 -6.64
CA SER A 60 -0.17 -17.53 -7.63
C SER A 60 0.33 -16.11 -7.35
N ASN A 61 0.83 -15.83 -6.13
CA ASN A 61 1.38 -14.54 -5.76
C ASN A 61 2.83 -14.35 -6.22
N ILE A 62 3.56 -15.44 -6.52
CA ILE A 62 5.01 -15.43 -6.83
C ILE A 62 5.32 -14.52 -8.02
N ASN A 63 4.39 -14.41 -8.97
CA ASN A 63 4.62 -13.62 -10.18
C ASN A 63 4.72 -12.09 -9.94
N ARG A 64 4.26 -11.57 -8.76
CA ARG A 64 4.15 -10.12 -8.56
C ARG A 64 4.32 -9.62 -7.12
N GLN A 65 4.26 -10.48 -6.10
CA GLN A 65 4.42 -10.06 -4.71
C GLN A 65 5.85 -10.32 -4.23
N ILE A 66 6.52 -9.27 -3.74
CA ILE A 66 7.94 -9.33 -3.37
C ILE A 66 8.25 -10.34 -2.26
N ILE A 67 7.29 -10.57 -1.39
CA ILE A 67 7.41 -11.55 -0.28
C ILE A 67 7.12 -12.99 -0.72
N ALA A 68 6.50 -13.17 -1.90
CA ALA A 68 6.08 -14.48 -2.38
C ALA A 68 7.24 -15.19 -3.11
N THR A 69 7.73 -16.24 -2.50
CA THR A 69 8.76 -17.12 -3.03
C THR A 69 8.38 -18.56 -2.74
N THR A 70 9.02 -19.53 -3.36
CA THR A 70 8.82 -20.96 -3.05
C THR A 70 9.08 -21.32 -1.58
N LYS A 71 9.85 -20.48 -0.85
CA LYS A 71 10.17 -20.68 0.56
C LYS A 71 9.13 -20.08 1.52
N THR A 72 8.33 -19.13 1.05
CA THR A 72 7.39 -18.38 1.89
C THR A 72 5.95 -18.78 1.67
N VAL A 73 5.65 -19.64 0.66
CA VAL A 73 4.29 -20.16 0.43
C VAL A 73 3.73 -20.80 1.70
N GLY A 74 2.51 -20.40 2.08
CA GLY A 74 1.80 -20.85 3.28
C GLY A 74 2.08 -20.02 4.54
N GLN A 75 3.09 -19.14 4.56
CA GLN A 75 3.31 -18.19 5.67
C GLN A 75 2.31 -17.04 5.58
N TYR A 76 1.95 -16.43 6.72
CA TYR A 76 1.21 -15.16 6.68
C TYR A 76 2.02 -14.12 5.93
N LYS A 77 1.36 -13.31 5.08
CA LYS A 77 2.05 -12.24 4.33
C LYS A 77 2.75 -11.24 5.23
N THR A 78 2.15 -10.94 6.38
CA THR A 78 2.73 -10.06 7.40
C THR A 78 3.99 -10.64 8.02
N ASP A 79 4.05 -11.98 8.28
CA ASP A 79 5.24 -12.65 8.81
C ASP A 79 6.38 -12.64 7.80
N ALA A 80 6.08 -12.98 6.54
CA ALA A 80 7.06 -12.95 5.47
C ALA A 80 7.60 -11.51 5.22
N MET A 81 6.73 -10.50 5.37
CA MET A 81 7.14 -9.09 5.22
C MET A 81 7.94 -8.59 6.41
N GLU A 82 7.57 -8.95 7.65
CA GLU A 82 8.36 -8.63 8.85
C GLU A 82 9.78 -9.17 8.74
N ALA A 83 9.95 -10.46 8.43
CA ALA A 83 11.27 -11.06 8.26
C ALA A 83 12.10 -10.29 7.24
N ARG A 84 11.49 -9.94 6.10
CA ARG A 84 12.15 -9.17 5.04
C ARG A 84 12.53 -7.76 5.48
N ILE A 85 11.65 -7.05 6.20
CA ILE A 85 11.94 -5.71 6.72
C ILE A 85 13.09 -5.74 7.71
N LEU A 86 13.11 -6.71 8.62
CA LEU A 86 14.17 -6.85 9.63
C LEU A 86 15.53 -7.23 9.03
N ASP A 87 15.56 -7.94 7.89
CA ASP A 87 16.77 -8.18 7.12
C ASP A 87 17.32 -6.88 6.46
N ILE A 88 16.46 -5.91 6.20
CA ILE A 88 16.83 -4.61 5.59
C ILE A 88 17.15 -3.57 6.67
N ASN A 89 16.26 -3.42 7.64
CA ASN A 89 16.34 -2.47 8.75
C ASN A 89 16.07 -3.19 10.08
N PRO A 90 17.08 -3.79 10.70
CA PRO A 90 16.94 -4.52 11.96
C PRO A 90 16.49 -3.66 13.15
N ALA A 91 16.55 -2.33 13.03
CA ALA A 91 16.08 -1.41 14.05
C ALA A 91 14.59 -1.05 13.93
N ALA A 92 13.93 -1.45 12.82
CA ALA A 92 12.52 -1.17 12.62
C ALA A 92 11.65 -1.91 13.64
N LYS A 93 10.62 -1.24 14.12
CA LYS A 93 9.56 -1.83 14.94
C LYS A 93 8.42 -2.27 14.02
N ILE A 94 8.01 -3.52 14.16
CA ILE A 94 6.94 -4.07 13.34
C ILE A 94 5.76 -4.47 14.23
N THR A 95 4.58 -3.98 13.88
CA THR A 95 3.30 -4.42 14.46
C THR A 95 2.53 -5.16 13.39
N LYS A 96 2.17 -6.41 13.65
CA LYS A 96 1.43 -7.25 12.69
C LYS A 96 -0.03 -7.38 13.08
N HIS A 97 -0.89 -7.28 12.08
CA HIS A 97 -2.33 -7.52 12.21
C HIS A 97 -2.74 -8.55 11.15
N ASN A 98 -2.79 -9.83 11.53
CA ASN A 98 -3.21 -10.94 10.66
C ASN A 98 -4.73 -11.00 10.58
N CYS A 99 -5.34 -9.97 10.04
CA CYS A 99 -6.78 -9.83 9.97
C CYS A 99 -7.24 -9.04 8.74
N PHE A 100 -8.48 -9.27 8.34
CA PHE A 100 -9.15 -8.40 7.39
C PHE A 100 -9.46 -7.05 8.06
N PHE A 101 -9.12 -5.96 7.36
CA PHE A 101 -9.64 -4.66 7.75
C PHE A 101 -11.07 -4.51 7.20
N LEU A 102 -12.03 -4.40 8.09
CA LEU A 102 -13.44 -4.19 7.80
C LEU A 102 -13.93 -2.91 8.46
N PRO A 103 -15.01 -2.27 7.93
CA PRO A 103 -15.60 -1.09 8.59
C PRO A 103 -15.94 -1.34 10.07
N GLU A 104 -16.37 -2.58 10.40
CA GLU A 104 -16.80 -2.98 11.74
C GLU A 104 -15.62 -3.12 12.71
N THR A 105 -14.42 -3.44 12.23
CA THR A 105 -13.20 -3.61 13.04
C THR A 105 -12.29 -2.39 13.00
N ALA A 106 -12.70 -1.33 12.33
CA ALA A 106 -11.86 -0.14 12.17
C ALA A 106 -11.52 0.54 13.52
N ALA A 107 -12.39 0.42 14.53
CA ALA A 107 -12.15 0.94 15.88
C ALA A 107 -11.00 0.26 16.63
N ASP A 108 -10.57 -0.94 16.18
CA ASP A 108 -9.47 -1.69 16.80
C ASP A 108 -8.09 -1.12 16.38
N PHE A 109 -8.07 -0.20 15.42
CA PHE A 109 -6.83 0.39 14.90
C PHE A 109 -6.60 1.80 15.49
N PRO A 110 -5.39 2.08 16.00
CA PRO A 110 -5.08 3.35 16.62
C PRO A 110 -4.73 4.42 15.56
N PHE A 111 -5.72 4.85 14.75
CA PHE A 111 -5.48 5.81 13.66
C PHE A 111 -4.75 7.07 14.13
N ASN A 112 -5.06 7.59 15.30
CA ASN A 112 -4.43 8.78 15.88
C ASN A 112 -2.95 8.59 16.30
N GLN A 113 -2.41 7.37 16.19
CA GLN A 113 -1.00 7.07 16.48
C GLN A 113 -0.18 6.88 15.21
N TYR A 114 -0.80 6.91 14.03
CA TYR A 114 -0.09 6.80 12.76
C TYR A 114 0.32 8.18 12.25
N ASP A 115 1.54 8.31 11.81
CA ASP A 115 2.01 9.51 11.10
C ASP A 115 1.56 9.49 9.63
N TYR A 116 1.28 8.29 9.09
CA TYR A 116 0.78 8.11 7.72
C TYR A 116 0.09 6.76 7.54
N VAL A 117 -0.91 6.71 6.66
CA VAL A 117 -1.60 5.48 6.26
C VAL A 117 -1.46 5.26 4.76
N VAL A 118 -1.15 4.03 4.36
CA VAL A 118 -1.16 3.58 2.97
C VAL A 118 -2.27 2.57 2.76
N ASP A 119 -3.18 2.88 1.88
CA ASP A 119 -4.24 1.99 1.43
C ASP A 119 -3.82 1.26 0.15
N ALA A 120 -3.49 -0.01 0.28
CA ALA A 120 -3.19 -0.93 -0.82
C ALA A 120 -4.14 -2.16 -0.82
N VAL A 121 -5.30 -2.04 -0.17
CA VAL A 121 -6.35 -3.08 -0.21
C VAL A 121 -7.12 -3.02 -1.55
N ASP A 122 -7.78 -4.10 -1.91
CA ASP A 122 -8.58 -4.21 -3.13
C ASP A 122 -10.10 -4.06 -2.89
N THR A 123 -10.53 -4.20 -1.65
CA THR A 123 -11.95 -4.17 -1.26
C THR A 123 -12.46 -2.74 -1.11
N MET A 124 -13.53 -2.38 -1.84
CA MET A 124 -14.10 -1.03 -1.85
C MET A 124 -14.57 -0.56 -0.47
N SER A 125 -15.24 -1.43 0.29
CA SER A 125 -15.75 -1.09 1.64
C SER A 125 -14.60 -0.75 2.59
N ALA A 126 -13.52 -1.52 2.54
CA ALA A 126 -12.31 -1.27 3.32
C ALA A 126 -11.65 0.06 2.94
N LYS A 127 -11.48 0.35 1.64
CA LYS A 127 -10.93 1.63 1.17
C LYS A 127 -11.73 2.83 1.68
N LEU A 128 -13.05 2.77 1.58
CA LEU A 128 -13.92 3.84 2.04
C LEU A 128 -13.84 4.03 3.56
N ALA A 129 -13.78 2.94 4.31
CA ALA A 129 -13.62 2.99 5.76
C ALA A 129 -12.26 3.59 6.16
N LEU A 130 -11.15 3.13 5.54
CA LEU A 130 -9.81 3.68 5.79
C LEU A 130 -9.77 5.18 5.59
N VAL A 131 -10.24 5.66 4.44
CA VAL A 131 -10.26 7.11 4.15
C VAL A 131 -11.13 7.87 5.13
N THR A 132 -12.29 7.33 5.51
CA THR A 132 -13.20 7.97 6.47
C THR A 132 -12.57 8.07 7.86
N HIS A 133 -11.93 7.00 8.35
CA HIS A 133 -11.28 6.99 9.66
C HIS A 133 -10.03 7.88 9.70
N CYS A 134 -9.20 7.86 8.66
CA CYS A 134 -8.05 8.75 8.54
C CYS A 134 -8.48 10.22 8.52
N HIS A 135 -9.53 10.55 7.76
CA HIS A 135 -10.07 11.91 7.72
C HIS A 135 -10.62 12.36 9.07
N ALA A 136 -11.32 11.48 9.81
CA ALA A 136 -11.82 11.77 11.15
C ALA A 136 -10.72 11.94 12.19
N ALA A 137 -9.59 11.24 12.03
CA ALA A 137 -8.43 11.28 12.93
C ALA A 137 -7.39 12.34 12.51
N ASP A 138 -7.61 13.07 11.43
CA ASP A 138 -6.67 14.02 10.82
C ASP A 138 -5.30 13.39 10.50
N VAL A 139 -5.31 12.15 10.01
CA VAL A 139 -4.12 11.39 9.63
C VAL A 139 -4.00 11.38 8.10
N PRO A 140 -2.83 11.73 7.55
CA PRO A 140 -2.62 11.67 6.12
C PRO A 140 -2.70 10.25 5.58
N ILE A 141 -3.38 10.11 4.43
CA ILE A 141 -3.56 8.83 3.74
C ILE A 141 -3.29 8.98 2.25
N ILE A 142 -2.66 7.96 1.66
CA ILE A 142 -2.54 7.80 0.21
C ILE A 142 -3.13 6.46 -0.22
N CYS A 143 -3.89 6.44 -1.31
CA CYS A 143 -4.56 5.24 -1.78
C CYS A 143 -4.04 4.78 -3.15
N ALA A 144 -3.79 3.47 -3.27
CA ALA A 144 -3.62 2.80 -4.55
C ALA A 144 -4.96 2.68 -5.28
N MET A 145 -5.01 3.06 -6.54
CA MET A 145 -6.15 2.74 -7.41
C MET A 145 -5.88 1.42 -8.16
N GLY A 146 -6.56 1.18 -9.28
CA GLY A 146 -6.45 -0.09 -10.00
C GLY A 146 -5.07 -0.31 -10.65
N ALA A 147 -4.37 -1.40 -10.26
CA ALA A 147 -3.11 -1.84 -10.87
C ALA A 147 -3.25 -3.12 -11.72
N GLY A 148 -4.41 -3.76 -11.69
CA GLY A 148 -4.67 -4.97 -12.47
C GLY A 148 -5.01 -4.70 -13.93
N ASN A 149 -4.75 -5.71 -14.80
CA ASN A 149 -5.02 -5.67 -16.23
C ASN A 149 -4.31 -4.50 -16.95
N LYS A 150 -3.08 -4.21 -16.58
CA LYS A 150 -2.24 -3.13 -17.12
C LYS A 150 -0.85 -3.64 -17.44
N LEU A 151 -0.19 -2.99 -18.41
CA LEU A 151 1.18 -3.30 -18.84
C LEU A 151 2.11 -2.09 -18.86
N ASP A 152 1.56 -0.87 -18.76
CA ASP A 152 2.39 0.34 -18.73
C ASP A 152 2.63 0.83 -17.29
N PRO A 153 3.78 0.52 -16.69
CA PRO A 153 4.14 1.01 -15.35
C PRO A 153 4.47 2.51 -15.35
N THR A 154 4.78 3.10 -16.51
CA THR A 154 5.14 4.52 -16.64
C THR A 154 3.91 5.43 -16.66
N GLY A 155 2.73 4.87 -16.89
CA GLY A 155 1.45 5.57 -16.90
C GLY A 155 0.88 5.92 -15.53
N PHE A 156 1.53 5.50 -14.41
CA PHE A 156 1.07 5.85 -13.08
C PHE A 156 1.33 7.32 -12.74
N GLN A 157 0.32 7.95 -12.17
CA GLN A 157 0.31 9.36 -11.79
C GLN A 157 -0.12 9.51 -10.33
N VAL A 158 0.50 10.48 -9.64
CA VAL A 158 0.06 10.97 -8.34
C VAL A 158 -0.93 12.12 -8.58
N ALA A 159 -2.12 12.01 -8.03
CA ALA A 159 -3.15 13.04 -8.20
C ALA A 159 -4.07 13.16 -6.99
N ASP A 160 -4.83 14.24 -6.94
CA ASP A 160 -6.05 14.29 -6.15
C ASP A 160 -7.13 13.42 -6.82
N LEU A 161 -7.86 12.63 -6.04
CA LEU A 161 -8.94 11.77 -6.51
C LEU A 161 -9.97 12.55 -7.34
N ALA A 162 -10.23 13.82 -7.02
CA ALA A 162 -11.15 14.68 -7.76
C ALA A 162 -10.70 14.93 -9.20
N LYS A 163 -9.40 14.81 -9.49
CA LYS A 163 -8.81 15.08 -10.81
C LYS A 163 -8.57 13.81 -11.64
N THR A 164 -8.82 12.62 -11.08
CA THR A 164 -8.57 11.33 -11.76
C THR A 164 -9.54 11.13 -12.93
N LYS A 165 -9.06 10.44 -13.97
CA LYS A 165 -9.81 10.08 -15.18
C LYS A 165 -9.63 8.60 -15.50
N MET A 166 -10.48 8.03 -16.33
CA MET A 166 -10.43 6.68 -16.90
C MET A 166 -10.42 5.50 -15.91
N ASP A 167 -10.05 5.68 -14.65
CA ASP A 167 -9.99 4.61 -13.65
C ASP A 167 -11.39 4.35 -13.04
N PRO A 168 -11.95 3.12 -13.21
CA PRO A 168 -13.28 2.79 -12.69
C PRO A 168 -13.37 2.82 -11.17
N LEU A 169 -12.28 2.37 -10.47
CA LEU A 169 -12.21 2.35 -9.02
C LEU A 169 -12.21 3.77 -8.46
N ALA A 170 -11.37 4.65 -9.02
CA ALA A 170 -11.32 6.05 -8.64
C ALA A 170 -12.69 6.76 -8.86
N ARG A 171 -13.41 6.44 -9.92
CA ARG A 171 -14.75 6.98 -10.18
C ARG A 171 -15.74 6.61 -9.08
N VAL A 172 -15.75 5.37 -8.63
CA VAL A 172 -16.63 4.91 -7.55
C VAL A 172 -16.21 5.54 -6.22
N MET A 173 -14.91 5.53 -5.88
CA MET A 173 -14.36 6.15 -4.68
C MET A 173 -14.77 7.63 -4.59
N ARG A 174 -14.57 8.39 -5.65
CA ARG A 174 -14.91 9.83 -5.70
C ARG A 174 -16.38 10.07 -5.41
N ARG A 175 -17.29 9.27 -6.01
CA ARG A 175 -18.74 9.37 -5.77
C ARG A 175 -19.10 9.09 -4.32
N GLU A 176 -18.54 8.01 -3.76
CA GLU A 176 -18.90 7.56 -2.42
C GLU A 176 -18.28 8.44 -1.32
N LEU A 177 -17.05 8.94 -1.51
CA LEU A 177 -16.41 9.87 -0.59
C LEU A 177 -17.08 11.25 -0.59
N LYS A 178 -17.51 11.73 -1.77
CA LYS A 178 -18.28 12.98 -1.85
C LYS A 178 -19.55 12.94 -1.00
N LYS A 179 -20.27 11.80 -0.94
CA LYS A 179 -21.43 11.62 -0.06
C LYS A 179 -21.10 11.74 1.43
N ARG A 180 -19.82 11.49 1.79
CA ARG A 180 -19.28 11.58 3.16
C ARG A 180 -18.63 12.94 3.45
N GLY A 181 -18.72 13.89 2.53
CA GLY A 181 -18.10 15.22 2.70
C GLY A 181 -16.59 15.23 2.45
N ILE A 182 -16.01 14.15 1.97
CA ILE A 182 -14.57 14.04 1.68
C ILE A 182 -14.36 14.34 0.19
N HIS A 183 -13.69 15.46 -0.10
CA HIS A 183 -13.52 15.97 -1.46
C HIS A 183 -12.10 15.82 -1.99
N HIS A 184 -11.12 15.66 -1.12
CA HIS A 184 -9.69 15.56 -1.45
C HIS A 184 -9.11 14.26 -0.92
N LEU A 185 -8.35 13.57 -1.75
CA LEU A 185 -7.63 12.35 -1.38
C LEU A 185 -6.46 12.19 -2.34
N LYS A 186 -5.25 12.03 -1.80
CA LYS A 186 -4.07 11.69 -2.60
C LYS A 186 -4.15 10.24 -3.06
N VAL A 187 -3.99 10.02 -4.35
CA VAL A 187 -4.04 8.68 -4.95
C VAL A 187 -2.93 8.48 -5.96
N VAL A 188 -2.57 7.20 -6.17
CA VAL A 188 -1.78 6.77 -7.34
C VAL A 188 -2.71 5.99 -8.26
N TYR A 189 -2.80 6.41 -9.51
CA TYR A 189 -3.70 5.81 -10.51
C TYR A 189 -3.06 5.83 -11.90
N SER A 190 -3.66 5.14 -12.86
CA SER A 190 -3.24 5.15 -14.27
C SER A 190 -4.46 5.37 -15.16
N GLU A 191 -4.27 6.14 -16.24
CA GLU A 191 -5.28 6.33 -17.29
C GLU A 191 -5.25 5.21 -18.34
N GLU A 192 -4.33 4.25 -18.24
CA GLU A 192 -4.31 3.07 -19.11
C GLU A 192 -5.62 2.28 -18.98
N PRO A 193 -6.32 2.03 -20.09
CA PRO A 193 -7.52 1.19 -20.07
C PRO A 193 -7.17 -0.24 -19.63
N PRO A 194 -8.04 -0.91 -18.85
CA PRO A 194 -7.82 -2.31 -18.51
C PRO A 194 -7.78 -3.18 -19.77
N ILE A 195 -6.74 -4.02 -19.89
CA ILE A 195 -6.60 -4.98 -20.98
C ILE A 195 -7.63 -6.09 -20.77
N PRO A 196 -8.44 -6.43 -21.80
CA PRO A 196 -9.35 -7.58 -21.70
C PRO A 196 -8.56 -8.87 -21.48
N THR A 197 -8.97 -9.67 -20.48
CA THR A 197 -8.38 -10.99 -20.25
C THR A 197 -9.19 -12.07 -20.96
N ALA A 198 -8.51 -13.07 -21.54
CA ALA A 198 -9.14 -14.16 -22.30
C ALA A 198 -10.12 -15.00 -21.46
N ASP A 199 -9.88 -15.06 -20.13
CA ASP A 199 -10.63 -15.89 -19.18
C ASP A 199 -11.47 -15.03 -18.22
N ALA A 200 -12.05 -13.93 -18.70
CA ALA A 200 -12.94 -13.10 -17.89
C ALA A 200 -14.16 -13.95 -17.43
N GLY A 201 -14.11 -14.44 -16.20
CA GLY A 201 -15.19 -15.27 -15.60
C GLY A 201 -14.71 -16.54 -14.90
N GLN A 202 -13.44 -16.93 -14.98
CA GLN A 202 -12.90 -18.01 -14.15
C GLN A 202 -12.77 -17.57 -12.68
N ALA A 203 -13.18 -18.44 -11.77
CA ALA A 203 -13.00 -18.21 -10.34
C ALA A 203 -11.51 -18.21 -9.98
N ASP A 204 -11.11 -17.32 -9.09
CA ASP A 204 -9.76 -17.34 -8.52
C ASP A 204 -9.59 -18.62 -7.70
N PRO A 205 -8.65 -19.51 -8.02
CA PRO A 205 -8.41 -20.72 -7.25
C PRO A 205 -7.97 -20.41 -5.80
N ASP A 206 -7.34 -19.28 -5.56
CA ASP A 206 -6.84 -18.87 -4.25
C ASP A 206 -7.87 -18.03 -3.46
N HIS A 207 -8.90 -17.50 -4.13
CA HIS A 207 -9.97 -16.71 -3.52
C HIS A 207 -11.34 -17.14 -4.05
N PRO A 208 -11.90 -18.28 -3.56
CA PRO A 208 -13.20 -18.76 -3.95
C PRO A 208 -14.30 -17.72 -3.68
N GLY A 209 -14.93 -17.21 -4.74
CA GLY A 209 -15.96 -16.15 -4.64
C GLY A 209 -15.62 -14.87 -5.42
N HIS A 210 -14.39 -14.65 -5.80
CA HIS A 210 -13.99 -13.59 -6.72
C HIS A 210 -14.22 -14.06 -8.18
N ARG A 211 -15.22 -13.49 -8.84
CA ARG A 211 -15.63 -13.90 -10.21
C ARG A 211 -14.70 -13.38 -11.31
N ASN A 212 -13.80 -12.45 -11.03
CA ASN A 212 -12.91 -11.83 -12.02
C ASN A 212 -11.57 -11.49 -11.34
N THR A 213 -10.65 -12.43 -11.30
CA THR A 213 -9.28 -12.15 -10.88
C THR A 213 -8.59 -11.35 -11.98
N PRO A 214 -8.11 -10.13 -11.68
CA PRO A 214 -7.40 -9.33 -12.68
C PRO A 214 -6.05 -9.96 -13.01
N GLY A 215 -5.69 -9.95 -14.29
CA GLY A 215 -4.33 -10.27 -14.72
C GLY A 215 -3.33 -9.28 -14.12
N SER A 216 -2.11 -9.75 -13.84
CA SER A 216 -1.05 -8.91 -13.29
C SER A 216 0.33 -9.43 -13.67
N VAL A 217 1.30 -8.52 -13.72
CA VAL A 217 2.73 -8.77 -13.97
C VAL A 217 3.57 -8.05 -12.94
N ALA A 218 4.80 -8.52 -12.71
CA ALA A 218 5.62 -8.03 -11.59
C ALA A 218 5.88 -6.52 -11.61
N PHE A 219 6.12 -5.94 -12.77
CA PHE A 219 6.60 -4.56 -12.90
C PHE A 219 5.50 -3.48 -12.83
N VAL A 220 4.22 -3.84 -12.84
CA VAL A 220 3.11 -2.87 -12.77
C VAL A 220 2.75 -2.54 -11.31
N PRO A 221 2.29 -3.49 -10.48
CA PRO A 221 1.95 -3.18 -9.09
C PRO A 221 3.17 -2.76 -8.27
N SER A 222 4.37 -3.27 -8.60
CA SER A 222 5.61 -2.88 -7.93
C SER A 222 5.93 -1.40 -8.10
N VAL A 223 5.83 -0.88 -9.33
CA VAL A 223 6.08 0.54 -9.61
C VAL A 223 5.05 1.42 -8.92
N MET A 224 3.76 1.05 -8.92
CA MET A 224 2.75 1.75 -8.13
C MET A 224 3.13 1.80 -6.64
N GLY A 225 3.57 0.67 -6.06
CA GLY A 225 3.99 0.60 -4.66
C GLY A 225 5.18 1.51 -4.35
N LEU A 226 6.18 1.54 -5.23
CA LEU A 226 7.35 2.43 -5.09
C LEU A 226 6.97 3.91 -5.19
N ILE A 227 6.03 4.28 -6.06
CA ILE A 227 5.52 5.65 -6.16
C ILE A 227 4.78 6.04 -4.88
N LEU A 228 3.89 5.18 -4.36
CA LEU A 228 3.19 5.40 -3.08
C LEU A 228 4.17 5.66 -1.95
N ALA A 229 5.17 4.79 -1.78
CA ALA A 229 6.19 4.94 -0.75
C ALA A 229 6.98 6.26 -0.90
N GLY A 230 7.34 6.61 -2.12
CA GLY A 230 8.03 7.86 -2.40
C GLY A 230 7.22 9.10 -2.01
N GLU A 231 5.89 9.07 -2.21
CA GLU A 231 5.00 10.15 -1.77
C GLU A 231 4.89 10.21 -0.24
N VAL A 232 4.75 9.04 0.43
CA VAL A 232 4.76 8.98 1.90
C VAL A 232 6.03 9.58 2.48
N ILE A 233 7.20 9.19 1.96
CA ILE A 233 8.49 9.69 2.41
C ILE A 233 8.57 11.22 2.21
N LYS A 234 8.19 11.73 1.03
CA LYS A 234 8.19 13.17 0.74
C LYS A 234 7.28 13.95 1.67
N ASP A 235 6.13 13.41 2.03
CA ASP A 235 5.21 14.08 2.95
C ASP A 235 5.75 14.06 4.39
N LEU A 236 6.26 12.91 4.88
CA LEU A 236 6.82 12.77 6.21
C LEU A 236 8.02 13.70 6.45
N ILE A 237 8.88 13.88 5.46
CA ILE A 237 10.07 14.77 5.61
C ILE A 237 9.72 16.25 5.49
N LYS A 238 8.55 16.62 4.94
CA LYS A 238 8.08 18.02 4.84
C LYS A 238 7.26 18.45 6.05
N ALA A 239 6.65 17.52 6.79
CA ALA A 239 5.81 17.85 7.93
C ALA A 239 6.67 18.56 9.00
N GLU A 240 6.42 19.85 9.22
CA GLU A 240 6.84 20.53 10.42
C GLU A 240 5.94 20.05 11.56
N LYS A 241 6.54 19.44 12.58
CA LYS A 241 5.82 19.09 13.82
C LYS A 241 5.66 20.28 14.71
#